data_4a259d3a88798e3cbc962e3d8c98b021
#
_entry.id   4a259d3a88798e3cbc962e3d8c98b021
#
_cell.length_a   1.000
_cell.length_b   1.000
_cell.length_c   1.000
_cell.angle_alpha   90.00
_cell.angle_beta   90.00
_cell.angle_gamma   90.00
#
_symmetry.space_group_name_H-M   'P 1'
#
loop_
_entity.id
_entity.type
_entity.pdbx_description
1 polymer ?
#
loop_
_entity_poly.entity_id
_entity_poly.type
_entity_poly.pdbx_seq_one_letter_code
_entity_poly.pdbx_strand_id
1 'polypeptide(L)'
;MRAGADDRDIAGLLRRHLASGAFQQFLRLELLDFDAAVGAVTLRAPWRADFERGPGTLQWHGGPIAALIDVAGDFALIARLGRAIPTIDLRIDYLRPAIDTDLTAVARTLRAGRSIGVVDIDVRDKADRCVAVGRGSYSTLDKEAMP
;
A
#
# COMPACT_ATOMS: atom_id res chain seq x y z
N MET A 1 -17.94 -20.50 -7.75
CA MET A 1 -18.12 -19.05 -7.99
C MET A 1 -18.30 -18.39 -6.61
N ARG A 2 -17.24 -17.86 -6.00
CA ARG A 2 -17.37 -17.09 -4.75
C ARG A 2 -18.04 -15.77 -5.13
N ALA A 3 -19.17 -15.46 -4.52
CA ALA A 3 -19.80 -14.14 -4.64
C ALA A 3 -18.76 -13.09 -4.27
N GLY A 4 -18.59 -12.06 -5.10
CA GLY A 4 -17.73 -10.94 -4.76
C GLY A 4 -18.18 -10.37 -3.41
N ALA A 5 -17.22 -10.14 -2.52
CA ALA A 5 -17.50 -9.43 -1.27
C ALA A 5 -18.15 -8.08 -1.62
N ASP A 6 -19.20 -7.70 -0.91
CA ASP A 6 -19.83 -6.37 -1.09
C ASP A 6 -18.77 -5.30 -0.83
N ASP A 7 -18.70 -4.28 -1.67
CA ASP A 7 -17.72 -3.17 -1.52
C ASP A 7 -17.73 -2.54 -0.12
N ARG A 8 -18.88 -2.57 0.56
CA ARG A 8 -19.00 -2.13 1.96
C ARG A 8 -18.20 -3.00 2.93
N ASP A 9 -18.15 -4.32 2.70
CA ASP A 9 -17.37 -5.27 3.49
C ASP A 9 -15.87 -5.06 3.26
N ILE A 10 -15.47 -4.81 2.02
CA ILE A 10 -14.05 -4.52 1.67
C ILE A 10 -13.61 -3.19 2.29
N ALA A 11 -14.40 -2.13 2.19
CA ALA A 11 -14.09 -0.86 2.84
C ALA A 11 -13.90 -1.02 4.35
N GLY A 12 -14.79 -1.76 5.00
CA GLY A 12 -14.70 -2.09 6.42
C GLY A 12 -13.44 -2.90 6.75
N LEU A 13 -13.09 -3.88 5.92
CA LEU A 13 -11.87 -4.68 6.08
C LEU A 13 -10.61 -3.81 6.00
N LEU A 14 -10.47 -3.00 4.95
CA LEU A 14 -9.32 -2.11 4.77
C LEU A 14 -9.18 -1.12 5.94
N ARG A 15 -10.27 -0.49 6.38
CA ARG A 15 -10.26 0.42 7.53
C ARG A 15 -9.88 -0.29 8.83
N ARG A 16 -10.36 -1.51 9.07
CA ARG A 16 -9.95 -2.31 10.25
C ARG A 16 -8.46 -2.61 10.23
N HIS A 17 -7.89 -2.98 9.09
CA HIS A 17 -6.44 -3.20 8.97
C HIS A 17 -5.64 -1.93 9.27
N LEU A 18 -6.08 -0.76 8.79
CA LEU A 18 -5.46 0.52 9.11
C LEU A 18 -5.57 0.87 10.60
N ALA A 19 -6.70 0.58 11.23
CA ALA A 19 -6.98 0.93 12.61
C ALA A 19 -6.35 -0.03 13.64
N SER A 20 -6.18 -1.30 13.30
CA SER A 20 -5.66 -2.33 14.20
C SER A 20 -4.17 -2.63 14.05
N GLY A 21 -3.59 -2.38 12.89
CA GLY A 21 -2.16 -2.60 12.65
C GLY A 21 -1.33 -1.52 13.34
N ALA A 22 -0.47 -1.90 14.30
CA ALA A 22 0.37 -0.94 15.01
C ALA A 22 1.28 -0.14 14.08
N PHE A 23 1.80 -0.79 13.03
CA PHE A 23 2.67 -0.16 12.05
C PHE A 23 1.91 0.81 11.13
N GLN A 24 0.72 0.43 10.66
CA GLN A 24 -0.16 1.32 9.89
C GLN A 24 -0.59 2.55 10.70
N GLN A 25 -0.85 2.38 12.00
CA GLN A 25 -1.14 3.50 12.91
C GLN A 25 0.09 4.40 13.10
N PHE A 26 1.29 3.82 13.23
CA PHE A 26 2.53 4.59 13.29
C PHE A 26 2.74 5.44 12.04
N LEU A 27 2.46 4.90 10.86
CA LEU A 27 2.51 5.62 9.59
C LEU A 27 1.38 6.64 9.43
N ARG A 28 0.30 6.55 10.23
CA ARG A 28 -0.93 7.37 10.14
C ARG A 28 -1.55 7.33 8.75
N LEU A 29 -1.60 6.15 8.14
CA LEU A 29 -2.13 5.97 6.80
C LEU A 29 -3.63 6.25 6.75
N GLU A 30 -4.05 6.90 5.66
CA GLU A 30 -5.45 7.21 5.38
C GLU A 30 -5.87 6.53 4.07
N LEU A 31 -6.99 5.82 4.09
CA LEU A 31 -7.60 5.28 2.87
C LEU A 31 -8.34 6.39 2.15
N LEU A 32 -7.88 6.78 0.96
CA LEU A 32 -8.53 7.80 0.14
C LEU A 32 -9.53 7.17 -0.84
N ASP A 33 -9.16 6.05 -1.47
CA ASP A 33 -9.97 5.40 -2.50
C ASP A 33 -9.58 3.93 -2.65
N PHE A 34 -10.49 3.12 -3.19
CA PHE A 34 -10.22 1.73 -3.56
C PHE A 34 -11.18 1.24 -4.63
N ASP A 35 -10.75 0.24 -5.41
CA ASP A 35 -11.57 -0.52 -6.36
C ASP A 35 -11.29 -2.01 -6.14
N ALA A 36 -12.25 -2.70 -5.53
CA ALA A 36 -12.13 -4.13 -5.24
C ALA A 36 -12.15 -5.00 -6.51
N ALA A 37 -12.85 -4.57 -7.57
CA ALA A 37 -12.99 -5.35 -8.79
C ALA A 37 -11.66 -5.52 -9.52
N VAL A 38 -10.83 -4.48 -9.54
CA VAL A 38 -9.51 -4.51 -10.19
C VAL A 38 -8.36 -4.68 -9.19
N GLY A 39 -8.61 -4.51 -7.89
CA GLY A 39 -7.57 -4.53 -6.87
C GLY A 39 -6.69 -3.28 -6.95
N ALA A 40 -7.30 -2.11 -6.77
CA ALA A 40 -6.61 -0.84 -6.69
C ALA A 40 -6.90 -0.16 -5.35
N VAL A 41 -5.91 0.55 -4.81
CA VAL A 41 -6.02 1.29 -3.55
C VAL A 41 -5.21 2.58 -3.65
N THR A 42 -5.74 3.65 -3.07
CA THR A 42 -5.03 4.91 -2.87
C THR A 42 -4.92 5.20 -1.37
N LEU A 43 -3.69 5.26 -0.87
CA LEU A 43 -3.38 5.59 0.52
C LEU A 43 -2.61 6.91 0.59
N ARG A 44 -2.88 7.70 1.63
CA ARG A 44 -2.12 8.89 1.98
C ARG A 44 -1.33 8.65 3.26
N ALA A 45 -0.07 9.10 3.26
CA ALA A 45 0.78 9.19 4.44
C ALA A 45 1.10 10.68 4.71
N PRO A 46 0.65 11.26 5.83
CA PRO A 46 0.98 12.63 6.17
C PRO A 46 2.45 12.75 6.57
N TRP A 47 3.05 13.91 6.26
CA TRP A 47 4.40 14.24 6.72
C TRP A 47 4.50 14.20 8.25
N ARG A 48 5.61 13.67 8.74
CA ARG A 48 5.96 13.66 10.17
C ARG A 48 7.45 13.80 10.34
N ALA A 49 7.86 14.49 11.41
CA ALA A 49 9.28 14.63 11.77
C ALA A 49 9.98 13.28 12.02
N ASP A 50 9.23 12.25 12.48
CA ASP A 50 9.75 10.88 12.64
C ASP A 50 10.23 10.25 11.33
N PHE A 51 9.80 10.77 10.18
CA PHE A 51 10.15 10.29 8.84
C PHE A 51 11.28 11.07 8.19
N GLU A 52 11.82 12.07 8.88
CA GLU A 52 12.86 12.94 8.36
C GLU A 52 14.19 12.19 8.15
N ARG A 53 14.80 12.38 6.98
CA ARG A 53 16.06 11.75 6.61
C ARG A 53 17.25 12.29 7.43
N GLY A 54 17.23 13.57 7.73
CA GLY A 54 18.27 14.23 8.50
C GLY A 54 17.74 15.51 9.12
N PRO A 55 18.25 15.92 10.31
CA PRO A 55 17.70 17.03 11.08
C PRO A 55 17.54 18.31 10.26
N GLY A 56 16.33 18.86 10.20
CA GLY A 56 16.01 20.12 9.53
C GLY A 56 15.91 20.05 8.01
N THR A 57 16.02 18.89 7.38
CA THR A 57 15.92 18.72 5.92
C THR A 57 14.49 18.73 5.42
N LEU A 58 13.51 18.38 6.28
CA LEU A 58 12.10 18.13 5.92
C LEU A 58 11.93 17.07 4.81
N GLN A 59 13.01 16.35 4.51
CA GLN A 59 13.04 15.33 3.46
C GLN A 59 12.63 13.97 4.04
N TRP A 60 11.73 13.29 3.35
CA TRP A 60 11.38 11.91 3.66
C TRP A 60 12.60 11.00 3.61
N HIS A 61 12.77 10.19 4.65
CA HIS A 61 13.67 9.03 4.61
C HIS A 61 13.08 7.96 3.66
N GLY A 62 13.95 7.21 2.99
CA GLY A 62 13.52 6.15 2.07
C GLY A 62 12.76 5.01 2.76
N GLY A 63 13.03 4.73 4.02
CA GLY A 63 12.36 3.67 4.80
C GLY A 63 10.85 3.85 4.91
N PRO A 64 10.33 4.98 5.38
CA PRO A 64 8.89 5.24 5.41
C PRO A 64 8.23 5.25 4.03
N ILE A 65 8.93 5.69 2.98
CA ILE A 65 8.43 5.59 1.59
C ILE A 65 8.30 4.12 1.18
N ALA A 66 9.30 3.29 1.49
CA ALA A 66 9.25 1.85 1.25
C ALA A 66 8.09 1.17 2.00
N ALA A 67 7.88 1.55 3.25
CA ALA A 67 6.78 1.06 4.07
C ALA A 67 5.40 1.43 3.47
N LEU A 68 5.24 2.68 3.00
CA LEU A 68 4.02 3.11 2.32
C LEU A 68 3.76 2.30 1.05
N ILE A 69 4.80 2.04 0.25
CA ILE A 69 4.71 1.23 -0.98
C ILE A 69 4.30 -0.21 -0.65
N ASP A 70 4.92 -0.83 0.36
CA ASP A 70 4.61 -2.19 0.78
C ASP A 70 3.15 -2.33 1.24
N VAL A 71 2.71 -1.45 2.14
CA VAL A 71 1.34 -1.47 2.65
C VAL A 71 0.32 -1.20 1.54
N ALA A 72 0.58 -0.24 0.65
CA ALA A 72 -0.33 0.07 -0.46
C ALA A 72 -0.48 -1.13 -1.41
N GLY A 73 0.61 -1.82 -1.72
CA GLY A 73 0.58 -3.02 -2.57
C GLY A 73 -0.17 -4.18 -1.93
N ASP A 74 0.05 -4.43 -0.63
CA ASP A 74 -0.70 -5.42 0.15
C ASP A 74 -2.20 -5.09 0.16
N PHE A 75 -2.56 -3.84 0.42
CA PHE A 75 -3.95 -3.39 0.48
C PHE A 75 -4.68 -3.50 -0.86
N ALA A 76 -4.00 -3.31 -1.98
CA ALA A 76 -4.59 -3.53 -3.31
C ALA A 76 -5.03 -5.00 -3.49
N LEU A 77 -4.21 -5.95 -3.04
CA LEU A 77 -4.57 -7.37 -3.06
C LEU A 77 -5.59 -7.74 -2.00
N ILE A 78 -5.55 -7.14 -0.80
CA ILE A 78 -6.59 -7.32 0.22
C ILE A 78 -7.94 -6.85 -0.34
N ALA A 79 -7.99 -5.70 -1.01
CA ALA A 79 -9.22 -5.21 -1.63
C ALA A 79 -9.79 -6.23 -2.62
N ARG A 80 -8.94 -6.86 -3.43
CA ARG A 80 -9.36 -7.83 -4.44
C ARG A 80 -9.71 -9.21 -3.88
N LEU A 81 -8.99 -9.68 -2.86
CA LEU A 81 -9.07 -11.06 -2.36
C LEU A 81 -9.82 -11.21 -1.04
N GLY A 82 -10.09 -10.09 -0.33
CA GLY A 82 -10.85 -10.07 0.91
C GLY A 82 -10.11 -10.68 2.12
N ARG A 83 -8.77 -10.73 2.10
CA ARG A 83 -7.97 -11.31 3.19
C ARG A 83 -6.55 -10.74 3.22
N ALA A 84 -5.88 -10.85 4.38
CA ALA A 84 -4.48 -10.44 4.56
C ALA A 84 -3.53 -11.25 3.68
N ILE A 85 -2.52 -10.59 3.13
CA ILE A 85 -1.58 -11.12 2.13
C ILE A 85 -0.15 -10.83 2.61
N PRO A 86 0.74 -11.82 2.79
CA PRO A 86 2.12 -11.57 3.14
C PRO A 86 2.97 -11.17 1.93
N THR A 87 3.85 -10.20 2.13
CA THR A 87 4.82 -9.75 1.13
C THR A 87 5.91 -10.80 0.92
N ILE A 88 6.29 -11.07 -0.33
CA ILE A 88 7.41 -11.93 -0.70
C ILE A 88 8.63 -11.08 -1.06
N ASP A 89 8.45 -10.11 -1.95
CA ASP A 89 9.52 -9.27 -2.46
C ASP A 89 9.01 -7.87 -2.80
N LEU A 90 9.90 -6.90 -2.69
CA LEU A 90 9.58 -5.52 -2.97
C LEU A 90 10.77 -4.84 -3.64
N ARG A 91 10.58 -4.34 -4.86
CA ARG A 91 11.54 -3.47 -5.53
C ARG A 91 11.04 -2.05 -5.52
N ILE A 92 11.93 -1.11 -5.22
CA ILE A 92 11.62 0.32 -5.16
C ILE A 92 12.69 1.10 -5.92
N ASP A 93 12.24 2.03 -6.76
CA ASP A 93 13.10 3.02 -7.42
C ASP A 93 12.70 4.40 -6.89
N TYR A 94 13.64 5.07 -6.20
CA TYR A 94 13.48 6.45 -5.72
C TYR A 94 13.87 7.42 -6.83
N LEU A 95 12.94 8.24 -7.27
CA LEU A 95 13.10 9.07 -8.46
C LEU A 95 13.49 10.51 -8.13
N ARG A 96 13.01 11.04 -6.99
CA ARG A 96 13.30 12.39 -6.52
C ARG A 96 13.05 12.55 -5.03
N PRO A 97 13.71 13.52 -4.36
CA PRO A 97 13.41 13.83 -2.97
C PRO A 97 11.96 14.29 -2.77
N ALA A 98 11.34 13.83 -1.70
CA ALA A 98 10.06 14.35 -1.22
C ALA A 98 10.34 15.24 -0.01
N ILE A 99 10.02 16.53 -0.09
CA ILE A 99 10.40 17.54 0.90
C ILE A 99 9.16 18.31 1.32
N ASP A 100 8.92 18.39 2.64
CA ASP A 100 7.79 19.14 3.26
C ASP A 100 6.45 18.88 2.56
N THR A 101 6.16 17.61 2.37
CA THR A 101 4.98 17.17 1.61
C THR A 101 4.40 15.89 2.19
N ASP A 102 3.08 15.74 2.16
CA ASP A 102 2.47 14.43 2.31
C ASP A 102 2.71 13.60 1.07
N LEU A 103 2.60 12.28 1.20
CA LEU A 103 2.73 11.36 0.09
C LEU A 103 1.44 10.60 -0.14
N THR A 104 1.12 10.37 -1.42
CA THR A 104 -0.01 9.55 -1.86
C THR A 104 0.53 8.38 -2.65
N ALA A 105 0.20 7.16 -2.22
CA ALA A 105 0.53 5.94 -2.95
C ALA A 105 -0.71 5.43 -3.68
N VAL A 106 -0.57 5.18 -4.98
CA VAL A 106 -1.58 4.56 -5.83
C VAL A 106 -1.09 3.18 -6.23
N ALA A 107 -1.74 2.15 -5.70
CA ALA A 107 -1.40 0.76 -5.95
C ALA A 107 -2.41 0.14 -6.93
N ARG A 108 -1.92 -0.65 -7.88
CA ARG A 108 -2.73 -1.36 -8.88
C ARG A 108 -2.26 -2.79 -9.03
N THR A 109 -3.16 -3.73 -8.84
CA THR A 109 -2.89 -5.15 -9.07
C THR A 109 -2.71 -5.43 -10.55
N LEU A 110 -1.52 -5.90 -10.93
CA LEU A 110 -1.23 -6.38 -12.28
C LEU A 110 -1.68 -7.83 -12.45
N ARG A 111 -1.53 -8.62 -11.40
CA ARG A 111 -1.89 -10.03 -11.39
C ARG A 111 -2.26 -10.47 -9.98
N ALA A 112 -3.37 -11.18 -9.86
CA ALA A 112 -3.75 -11.94 -8.67
C ALA A 112 -3.83 -13.41 -9.05
N GLY A 113 -2.69 -14.11 -9.06
CA GLY A 113 -2.60 -15.53 -9.36
C GLY A 113 -2.96 -16.39 -8.14
N ARG A 114 -2.99 -17.72 -8.34
CA ARG A 114 -3.30 -18.69 -7.27
C ARG A 114 -2.27 -18.67 -6.13
N SER A 115 -1.01 -18.46 -6.43
CA SER A 115 0.10 -18.50 -5.46
C SER A 115 0.78 -17.15 -5.27
N ILE A 116 0.80 -16.30 -6.31
CA ILE A 116 1.52 -15.01 -6.30
C ILE A 116 0.63 -13.94 -6.92
N GLY A 117 0.54 -12.82 -6.23
CA GLY A 117 0.04 -11.55 -6.73
C GLY A 117 1.18 -10.58 -7.02
N VAL A 118 1.00 -9.73 -8.02
CA VAL A 118 1.96 -8.67 -8.39
C VAL A 118 1.23 -7.35 -8.46
N VAL A 119 1.80 -6.33 -7.82
CA VAL A 119 1.21 -4.98 -7.73
C VAL A 119 2.25 -3.95 -8.13
N ASP A 120 1.86 -2.96 -8.92
CA ASP A 120 2.62 -1.74 -9.15
C ASP A 120 2.11 -0.60 -8.27
N ILE A 121 3.03 0.20 -7.74
CA ILE A 121 2.74 1.31 -6.83
C ILE A 121 3.47 2.56 -7.30
N ASP A 122 2.74 3.65 -7.50
CA ASP A 122 3.29 4.99 -7.72
C ASP A 122 3.13 5.80 -6.45
N VAL A 123 4.19 6.50 -6.03
CA VAL A 123 4.15 7.44 -4.90
C VAL A 123 4.32 8.86 -5.43
N ARG A 124 3.39 9.75 -5.05
CA ARG A 124 3.35 11.14 -5.49
C ARG A 124 3.35 12.10 -4.33
N ASP A 125 3.94 13.26 -4.53
CA ASP A 125 3.87 14.39 -3.60
C ASP A 125 2.60 15.24 -3.83
N LYS A 126 2.42 16.30 -3.01
CA LYS A 126 1.28 17.22 -3.11
C LYS A 126 1.19 17.96 -4.45
N ALA A 127 2.30 18.08 -5.18
CA ALA A 127 2.34 18.68 -6.51
C ALA A 127 2.12 17.66 -7.63
N ASP A 128 1.67 16.44 -7.28
CA ASP A 128 1.44 15.31 -8.19
C ASP A 128 2.71 14.85 -8.93
N ARG A 129 3.88 15.14 -8.39
CA ARG A 129 5.15 14.65 -8.95
C ARG A 129 5.42 13.24 -8.44
N CYS A 130 5.77 12.31 -9.32
CA CYS A 130 6.15 10.96 -8.94
C CYS A 130 7.51 10.98 -8.22
N VAL A 131 7.54 10.61 -6.94
CA VAL A 131 8.75 10.63 -6.10
C VAL A 131 9.39 9.25 -5.99
N ALA A 132 8.60 8.20 -6.10
CA ALA A 132 9.08 6.82 -6.11
C ALA A 132 8.08 5.91 -6.83
N VAL A 133 8.57 4.80 -7.33
CA VAL A 133 7.76 3.70 -7.86
C VAL A 133 8.18 2.40 -7.21
N GLY A 134 7.24 1.48 -7.04
CA GLY A 134 7.50 0.16 -6.50
C GLY A 134 6.78 -0.92 -7.27
N ARG A 135 7.33 -2.12 -7.21
CA ARG A 135 6.67 -3.36 -7.59
C ARG A 135 6.82 -4.36 -6.48
N GLY A 136 5.70 -4.86 -5.97
CA GLY A 136 5.66 -5.90 -4.96
C GLY A 136 5.14 -7.22 -5.51
N SER A 137 5.70 -8.33 -5.02
CA SER A 137 5.12 -9.65 -5.13
C SER A 137 4.67 -10.13 -3.75
N TYR A 138 3.51 -10.78 -3.71
CA TYR A 138 2.81 -11.15 -2.48
C TYR A 138 2.31 -12.58 -2.58
N SER A 139 2.30 -13.30 -1.46
CA SER A 139 1.77 -14.67 -1.44
C SER A 139 0.23 -14.64 -1.42
N THR A 140 -0.37 -15.09 -2.50
CA THR A 140 -1.82 -15.26 -2.61
C THR A 140 -2.29 -16.66 -2.24
N LEU A 141 -1.38 -17.52 -1.71
CA LEU A 141 -1.76 -18.84 -1.22
C LEU A 141 -2.79 -18.73 -0.09
N ASP A 142 -3.88 -19.43 -0.25
CA ASP A 142 -4.89 -19.58 0.78
C ASP A 142 -4.51 -20.76 1.68
N LYS A 143 -4.01 -20.47 2.89
CA LYS A 143 -3.58 -21.50 3.84
C LYS A 143 -4.75 -22.39 4.31
N GLU A 144 -5.98 -21.88 4.23
CA GLU A 144 -7.18 -22.64 4.57
C GLU A 144 -7.64 -23.58 3.43
N ALA A 145 -7.12 -23.36 2.22
CA ALA A 145 -7.42 -24.17 1.04
C ALA A 145 -6.34 -25.23 0.73
N MET A 146 -5.34 -25.35 1.58
CA MET A 146 -4.31 -26.40 1.45
C MET A 146 -4.83 -27.70 2.09
N PRO A 147 -4.70 -28.84 1.36
CA PRO A 147 -5.12 -30.13 1.88
C PRO A 147 -4.30 -30.60 3.06
#